data_95b012ce89cca82d1889ad140dea382b
#
_entry.id   95b012ce89cca82d1889ad140dea382b
#
_cell.length_a   1.000
_cell.length_b   1.000
_cell.length_c   1.000
_cell.angle_alpha   90.00
_cell.angle_beta   90.00
_cell.angle_gamma   90.00
#
_symmetry.space_group_name_H-M   'P 1'
#
loop_
_entity.id
_entity.type
_entity.pdbx_description
1 polymer ?
#
loop_
_entity_poly.entity_id
_entity_poly.type
_entity_poly.pdbx_seq_one_letter_code
_entity_poly.pdbx_strand_id
1 'polypeptide(L)'
;NYDLEKPLSNSEKEKIFRPFKIDSFTEYCLITELPSNQSKDNTPEIELYGCPSVSSCNEDVRWQPVSCATYSFKQDEELFKKIYAEKMIVHNISPENADKFINELRIAEGERYFHRDMNNQPYWYNFRVDSQNYFPPNKSDKGDGLLVQACDLLIKTFDGLKNEFENILKP
;
A
#
# COMPACT_ATOMS: atom_id res chain seq x y z
N ASN A 1 -18.23 11.27 -24.71
CA ASN A 1 -19.35 10.47 -25.19
C ASN A 1 -18.80 9.11 -25.59
N TYR A 2 -19.03 8.10 -24.75
CA TYR A 2 -18.80 6.72 -25.15
C TYR A 2 -19.96 6.30 -26.05
N ASP A 3 -19.63 5.79 -27.21
CA ASP A 3 -20.61 5.23 -28.12
C ASP A 3 -21.03 3.86 -27.57
N LEU A 4 -22.17 3.83 -26.89
CA LEU A 4 -22.70 2.64 -26.21
C LEU A 4 -23.03 1.49 -27.18
N GLU A 5 -23.06 1.77 -28.47
CA GLU A 5 -23.36 0.78 -29.51
C GLU A 5 -22.13 -0.01 -29.98
N LYS A 6 -20.92 0.41 -29.60
CA LYS A 6 -19.70 -0.26 -30.04
C LYS A 6 -19.10 -1.10 -28.91
N PRO A 7 -19.07 -2.43 -29.05
CA PRO A 7 -18.48 -3.29 -28.03
C PRO A 7 -16.99 -2.97 -27.88
N LEU A 8 -16.54 -2.85 -26.63
CA LEU A 8 -15.13 -2.64 -26.29
C LEU A 8 -14.26 -3.77 -26.82
N SER A 9 -13.10 -3.43 -27.37
CA SER A 9 -12.06 -4.40 -27.71
C SER A 9 -11.52 -5.09 -26.44
N ASN A 10 -10.93 -6.27 -26.57
CA ASN A 10 -10.37 -6.97 -25.42
C ASN A 10 -9.29 -6.17 -24.68
N SER A 11 -8.47 -5.40 -25.42
CA SER A 11 -7.46 -4.54 -24.80
C SER A 11 -8.04 -3.36 -24.03
N GLU A 12 -9.18 -2.81 -24.44
CA GLU A 12 -9.91 -1.78 -23.71
C GLU A 12 -10.61 -2.34 -22.48
N LYS A 13 -11.19 -3.54 -22.60
CA LYS A 13 -11.78 -4.25 -21.46
C LYS A 13 -10.75 -4.51 -20.37
N GLU A 14 -9.56 -4.98 -20.71
CA GLU A 14 -8.47 -5.22 -19.75
C GLU A 14 -7.95 -3.94 -19.09
N LYS A 15 -8.02 -2.80 -19.76
CA LYS A 15 -7.66 -1.50 -19.17
C LYS A 15 -8.69 -1.01 -18.16
N ILE A 16 -9.97 -1.24 -18.42
CA ILE A 16 -11.09 -0.81 -17.57
C ILE A 16 -11.31 -1.82 -16.44
N PHE A 17 -11.39 -3.11 -16.81
CA PHE A 17 -11.60 -4.22 -15.87
C PHE A 17 -10.29 -4.98 -15.73
N ARG A 18 -9.39 -4.47 -14.90
CA ARG A 18 -8.09 -5.12 -14.70
C ARG A 18 -8.28 -6.45 -13.99
N PRO A 19 -7.80 -7.56 -14.59
CA PRO A 19 -7.78 -8.83 -13.88
C PRO A 19 -6.74 -8.81 -12.77
N PHE A 20 -7.02 -9.50 -11.69
CA PHE A 20 -6.01 -9.80 -10.68
C PHE A 20 -5.49 -11.23 -10.90
N LYS A 21 -4.19 -11.38 -10.66
CA LYS A 21 -3.50 -12.65 -10.82
C LYS A 21 -3.15 -13.21 -9.46
N ILE A 22 -3.62 -14.42 -9.20
CA ILE A 22 -3.25 -15.20 -8.03
C ILE A 22 -2.54 -16.44 -8.55
N ASP A 23 -1.23 -16.51 -8.37
CA ASP A 23 -0.37 -17.57 -8.90
C ASP A 23 -0.56 -17.80 -10.42
N SER A 24 -1.18 -18.90 -10.80
CA SER A 24 -1.46 -19.26 -12.19
C SER A 24 -2.87 -18.86 -12.67
N PHE A 25 -3.71 -18.36 -11.78
CA PHE A 25 -5.09 -18.00 -12.08
C PHE A 25 -5.21 -16.50 -12.38
N THR A 26 -6.06 -16.20 -13.36
CA THR A 26 -6.44 -14.81 -13.68
C THR A 26 -7.92 -14.67 -13.40
N GLU A 27 -8.26 -13.83 -12.46
CA GLU A 27 -9.64 -13.60 -12.04
C GLU A 27 -10.03 -12.13 -12.22
N TYR A 28 -11.33 -11.91 -12.34
CA TYR A 28 -11.94 -10.60 -12.44
C TYR A 28 -12.83 -10.37 -11.22
N CYS A 29 -13.17 -9.13 -10.98
CA CYS A 29 -14.12 -8.79 -9.92
C CYS A 29 -15.48 -9.45 -10.22
N LEU A 30 -15.91 -10.35 -9.34
CA LEU A 30 -17.20 -11.02 -9.45
C LEU A 30 -18.31 -10.00 -9.16
N ILE A 31 -19.20 -9.79 -10.14
CA ILE A 31 -20.36 -8.91 -9.97
C ILE A 31 -21.54 -9.72 -9.42
N THR A 32 -21.83 -10.83 -10.07
CA THR A 32 -22.90 -11.75 -9.63
C THR A 32 -22.76 -13.10 -10.32
N GLU A 33 -23.39 -14.10 -9.74
CA GLU A 33 -23.55 -15.43 -10.33
C GLU A 33 -25.03 -15.66 -10.65
N LEU A 34 -25.31 -16.07 -11.87
CA LEU A 34 -26.64 -16.44 -12.28
C LEU A 34 -26.85 -17.94 -12.10
N PRO A 35 -27.90 -18.38 -11.40
CA PRO A 35 -28.17 -19.81 -11.25
C PRO A 35 -28.45 -20.45 -12.62
N SER A 36 -27.84 -21.60 -12.86
CA SER A 36 -28.15 -22.39 -14.04
C SER A 36 -29.58 -22.96 -13.93
N ASN A 37 -30.45 -22.52 -14.83
CA ASN A 37 -31.80 -23.05 -14.89
C ASN A 37 -31.88 -24.17 -15.89
N GLN A 38 -32.49 -25.30 -15.52
CA GLN A 38 -32.64 -26.47 -16.39
C GLN A 38 -33.75 -26.28 -17.45
N SER A 39 -34.52 -25.21 -17.37
CA SER A 39 -35.62 -24.89 -18.28
C SER A 39 -35.17 -23.90 -19.35
N LYS A 40 -35.28 -24.27 -20.62
CA LYS A 40 -34.85 -23.42 -21.75
C LYS A 40 -35.65 -22.13 -21.89
N ASP A 41 -36.82 -22.04 -21.29
CA ASP A 41 -37.74 -20.93 -21.46
C ASP A 41 -37.61 -19.81 -20.41
N ASN A 42 -36.72 -19.96 -19.44
CA ASN A 42 -36.59 -18.99 -18.32
C ASN A 42 -35.15 -18.89 -17.86
N THR A 43 -34.23 -18.53 -18.78
CA THR A 43 -32.84 -18.25 -18.42
C THR A 43 -32.79 -16.88 -17.72
N PRO A 44 -32.23 -16.80 -16.50
CA PRO A 44 -32.06 -15.51 -15.84
C PRO A 44 -31.06 -14.66 -16.61
N GLU A 45 -31.46 -13.43 -16.90
CA GLU A 45 -30.63 -12.44 -17.55
C GLU A 45 -30.36 -11.28 -16.59
N ILE A 46 -29.20 -10.66 -16.72
CA ILE A 46 -28.86 -9.45 -15.97
C ILE A 46 -28.43 -8.36 -16.96
N GLU A 47 -28.99 -7.19 -16.78
CA GLU A 47 -28.58 -5.97 -17.49
C GLU A 47 -28.05 -4.97 -16.49
N LEU A 48 -26.84 -4.45 -16.69
CA LEU A 48 -26.16 -3.56 -15.78
C LEU A 48 -25.77 -2.27 -16.48
N TYR A 49 -26.12 -1.15 -15.87
CA TYR A 49 -25.68 0.17 -16.26
C TYR A 49 -24.83 0.75 -15.13
N GLY A 50 -23.68 1.32 -15.47
CA GLY A 50 -22.78 1.91 -14.49
C GLY A 50 -21.94 3.04 -15.09
N CYS A 51 -21.71 4.07 -14.28
CA CYS A 51 -20.76 5.12 -14.61
C CYS A 51 -19.52 4.96 -13.73
N PRO A 52 -18.31 4.83 -14.31
CA PRO A 52 -17.09 4.82 -13.53
C PRO A 52 -16.91 6.18 -12.83
N SER A 53 -16.47 6.11 -11.58
CA SER A 53 -16.15 7.29 -10.79
C SER A 53 -14.77 7.13 -10.17
N VAL A 54 -14.14 8.25 -9.84
CA VAL A 54 -12.85 8.32 -9.15
C VAL A 54 -13.00 9.24 -7.96
N SER A 55 -12.54 8.77 -6.82
CA SER A 55 -12.51 9.57 -5.61
C SER A 55 -11.35 9.14 -4.68
N SER A 56 -11.33 9.63 -3.48
CA SER A 56 -10.31 9.34 -2.47
C SER A 56 -10.87 8.50 -1.32
N CYS A 57 -10.02 7.79 -0.60
CA CYS A 57 -10.41 7.02 0.58
C CYS A 57 -10.99 7.88 1.71
N ASN A 58 -10.83 9.21 1.67
CA ASN A 58 -11.45 10.12 2.62
C ASN A 58 -12.97 10.21 2.42
N GLU A 59 -13.46 9.94 1.21
CA GLU A 59 -14.90 9.92 0.92
C GLU A 59 -15.51 8.55 1.19
N ASP A 60 -14.82 7.48 0.74
CA ASP A 60 -15.30 6.12 0.94
C ASP A 60 -14.15 5.12 0.82
N VAL A 61 -14.17 4.09 1.67
CA VAL A 61 -13.16 3.02 1.72
C VAL A 61 -13.02 2.24 0.41
N ARG A 62 -14.04 2.24 -0.44
CA ARG A 62 -14.01 1.58 -1.77
C ARG A 62 -12.89 2.09 -2.68
N TRP A 63 -12.43 3.31 -2.48
CA TRP A 63 -11.33 3.91 -3.24
C TRP A 63 -9.96 3.76 -2.57
N GLN A 64 -9.88 2.97 -1.49
CA GLN A 64 -8.61 2.70 -0.83
C GLN A 64 -7.75 1.75 -1.69
N PRO A 65 -6.59 2.20 -2.20
CA PRO A 65 -5.75 1.39 -3.09
C PRO A 65 -4.89 0.37 -2.35
N VAL A 66 -4.73 0.53 -1.02
CA VAL A 66 -3.88 -0.31 -0.18
C VAL A 66 -4.62 -0.71 1.10
N SER A 67 -4.44 -1.94 1.54
CA SER A 67 -4.98 -2.43 2.82
C SER A 67 -4.12 -1.99 3.99
N CYS A 68 -2.83 -1.83 3.78
CA CYS A 68 -1.86 -1.43 4.80
C CYS A 68 -0.80 -0.53 4.17
N ALA A 69 -0.53 0.60 4.80
CA ALA A 69 0.61 1.45 4.51
C ALA A 69 1.23 1.88 5.83
N THR A 70 2.34 1.26 6.20
CA THR A 70 3.05 1.53 7.45
C THR A 70 4.53 1.78 7.20
N TYR A 71 5.17 2.43 8.15
CA TYR A 71 6.61 2.54 8.16
C TYR A 71 7.16 2.20 9.54
N SER A 72 8.42 1.76 9.55
CA SER A 72 9.20 1.58 10.77
C SER A 72 10.61 2.17 10.56
N PHE A 73 11.28 2.45 11.65
CA PHE A 73 12.67 2.86 11.57
C PHE A 73 13.58 1.63 11.39
N LYS A 74 14.62 1.78 10.60
CA LYS A 74 15.62 0.72 10.45
C LYS A 74 16.38 0.57 11.75
N GLN A 75 16.34 -0.61 12.35
CA GLN A 75 17.05 -0.93 13.58
C GLN A 75 18.57 -0.81 13.37
N ASP A 76 19.24 -0.17 14.33
CA ASP A 76 20.70 -0.12 14.44
C ASP A 76 21.18 -1.35 15.23
N GLU A 77 21.59 -2.38 14.51
CA GLU A 77 22.03 -3.65 15.10
C GLU A 77 23.32 -3.51 15.92
N GLU A 78 24.18 -2.56 15.60
CA GLU A 78 25.41 -2.33 16.36
C GLU A 78 25.12 -1.66 17.69
N LEU A 79 24.26 -0.65 17.67
CA LEU A 79 23.79 0.00 18.88
C LEU A 79 23.01 -0.99 19.75
N PHE A 80 22.13 -1.78 19.16
CA PHE A 80 21.37 -2.79 19.86
C PHE A 80 22.27 -3.80 20.57
N LYS A 81 23.34 -4.30 19.90
CA LYS A 81 24.30 -5.23 20.49
C LYS A 81 25.04 -4.62 21.68
N LYS A 82 25.42 -3.36 21.63
CA LYS A 82 26.07 -2.66 22.75
C LYS A 82 25.14 -2.58 23.95
N ILE A 83 23.90 -2.11 23.74
CA ILE A 83 22.89 -1.99 24.78
C ILE A 83 22.55 -3.36 25.38
N TYR A 84 22.43 -4.38 24.54
CA TYR A 84 22.21 -5.75 24.98
C TYR A 84 23.33 -6.23 25.92
N ALA A 85 24.60 -6.02 25.52
CA ALA A 85 25.75 -6.42 26.35
C ALA A 85 25.76 -5.69 27.71
N GLU A 86 25.47 -4.40 27.73
CA GLU A 86 25.35 -3.61 28.97
C GLU A 86 24.22 -4.14 29.86
N LYS A 87 23.06 -4.41 29.31
CA LYS A 87 21.90 -4.93 30.06
C LYS A 87 22.13 -6.34 30.58
N MET A 88 22.82 -7.19 29.84
CA MET A 88 23.22 -8.52 30.32
C MET A 88 24.02 -8.45 31.65
N ILE A 89 24.96 -7.49 31.71
CA ILE A 89 25.79 -7.26 32.90
C ILE A 89 24.93 -6.72 34.03
N VAL A 90 24.14 -5.67 33.76
CA VAL A 90 23.31 -5.02 34.80
C VAL A 90 22.30 -5.98 35.44
N HIS A 91 21.70 -6.84 34.63
CA HIS A 91 20.69 -7.79 35.08
C HIS A 91 21.25 -9.14 35.51
N ASN A 92 22.57 -9.32 35.51
CA ASN A 92 23.25 -10.59 35.86
C ASN A 92 22.66 -11.81 35.13
N ILE A 93 22.41 -11.66 33.81
CA ILE A 93 21.82 -12.74 33.00
C ILE A 93 22.86 -13.82 32.76
N SER A 94 22.50 -15.07 33.09
CA SER A 94 23.36 -16.21 32.82
C SER A 94 23.47 -16.50 31.33
N PRO A 95 24.61 -17.06 30.84
CA PRO A 95 24.78 -17.40 29.43
C PRO A 95 23.68 -18.33 28.89
N GLU A 96 23.14 -19.20 29.71
CA GLU A 96 22.05 -20.12 29.34
C GLU A 96 20.75 -19.39 28.97
N ASN A 97 20.51 -18.22 29.56
CA ASN A 97 19.32 -17.41 29.33
C ASN A 97 19.55 -16.25 28.35
N ALA A 98 20.74 -16.14 27.76
CA ALA A 98 21.11 -15.06 26.88
C ALA A 98 20.19 -14.94 25.65
N ASP A 99 19.92 -16.06 24.97
CA ASP A 99 19.08 -16.07 23.76
C ASP A 99 17.62 -15.69 24.06
N LYS A 100 17.12 -16.14 25.20
CA LYS A 100 15.78 -15.76 25.64
C LYS A 100 15.72 -14.26 25.93
N PHE A 101 16.69 -13.75 26.66
CA PHE A 101 16.75 -12.34 27.02
C PHE A 101 16.91 -11.41 25.81
N ILE A 102 17.73 -11.77 24.82
CA ILE A 102 17.89 -10.97 23.59
C ILE A 102 16.58 -10.89 22.80
N ASN A 103 15.82 -11.99 22.74
CA ASN A 103 14.54 -12.00 22.06
C ASN A 103 13.50 -11.14 22.80
N GLU A 104 13.43 -11.25 24.11
CA GLU A 104 12.54 -10.43 24.94
C GLU A 104 12.90 -8.93 24.83
N LEU A 105 14.19 -8.59 24.87
CA LEU A 105 14.67 -7.22 24.71
C LEU A 105 14.37 -6.67 23.31
N ARG A 106 14.53 -7.49 22.26
CA ARG A 106 14.24 -7.10 20.89
C ARG A 106 12.76 -6.80 20.69
N ILE A 107 11.88 -7.60 21.28
CA ILE A 107 10.43 -7.37 21.23
C ILE A 107 10.03 -6.12 22.03
N ALA A 108 10.59 -5.97 23.23
CA ALA A 108 10.18 -4.88 24.13
C ALA A 108 10.75 -3.51 23.73
N GLU A 109 11.99 -3.47 23.26
CA GLU A 109 12.72 -2.21 23.07
C GLU A 109 13.40 -2.06 21.70
N GLY A 110 13.37 -3.09 20.83
CA GLY A 110 14.10 -3.10 19.57
C GLY A 110 13.81 -1.89 18.68
N GLU A 111 12.58 -1.40 18.68
CA GLU A 111 12.18 -0.24 17.90
C GLU A 111 12.73 1.10 18.42
N ARG A 112 13.28 1.13 19.62
CA ARG A 112 13.91 2.33 20.19
C ARG A 112 15.33 2.55 19.70
N TYR A 113 15.98 1.51 19.18
CA TYR A 113 17.37 1.52 18.73
C TYR A 113 17.44 1.53 17.19
N PHE A 114 17.35 2.70 16.62
CA PHE A 114 17.35 2.91 15.17
C PHE A 114 18.45 3.89 14.76
N HIS A 115 18.82 3.85 13.47
CA HIS A 115 19.83 4.74 12.90
C HIS A 115 19.39 6.20 13.00
N ARG A 116 20.27 7.03 13.57
CA ARG A 116 20.04 8.48 13.80
C ARG A 116 21.10 9.30 13.10
N ASP A 117 20.70 10.45 12.60
CA ASP A 117 21.62 11.45 12.06
C ASP A 117 22.30 12.28 13.16
N MET A 118 23.10 13.28 12.76
CA MET A 118 23.79 14.20 13.69
C MET A 118 22.82 15.02 14.55
N ASN A 119 21.57 15.19 14.10
CA ASN A 119 20.53 15.92 14.81
C ASN A 119 19.65 14.99 15.65
N ASN A 120 20.06 13.73 15.82
CA ASN A 120 19.34 12.71 16.56
C ASN A 120 17.97 12.34 15.93
N GLN A 121 17.80 12.58 14.62
CA GLN A 121 16.61 12.26 13.88
C GLN A 121 16.76 10.94 13.11
N PRO A 122 15.69 10.14 12.97
CA PRO A 122 15.75 8.96 12.14
C PRO A 122 15.94 9.34 10.68
N TYR A 123 16.84 8.65 9.98
CA TYR A 123 17.09 8.90 8.55
C TYR A 123 16.93 7.65 7.68
N TRP A 124 16.69 6.50 8.27
CA TRP A 124 16.51 5.25 7.54
C TRP A 124 15.19 4.60 7.91
N TYR A 125 14.30 4.46 6.92
CA TYR A 125 12.94 3.98 7.07
C TYR A 125 12.71 2.71 6.28
N ASN A 126 11.95 1.78 6.85
CA ASN A 126 11.38 0.63 6.15
C ASN A 126 9.91 0.92 5.91
N PHE A 127 9.47 0.86 4.66
CA PHE A 127 8.06 1.00 4.29
C PHE A 127 7.47 -0.38 4.01
N ARG A 128 6.28 -0.62 4.53
CA ARG A 128 5.46 -1.76 4.19
C ARG A 128 4.16 -1.26 3.58
N VAL A 129 3.91 -1.67 2.34
CA VAL A 129 2.71 -1.32 1.60
C VAL A 129 2.10 -2.62 1.08
N ASP A 130 0.92 -2.96 1.59
CA ASP A 130 0.15 -4.11 1.12
C ASP A 130 -0.92 -3.60 0.16
N SER A 131 -0.64 -3.67 -1.13
CA SER A 131 -1.58 -3.29 -2.18
C SER A 131 -2.38 -4.50 -2.63
N GLN A 132 -3.61 -4.26 -3.07
CA GLN A 132 -4.32 -5.24 -3.88
C GLN A 132 -3.57 -5.38 -5.20
N ASN A 133 -3.54 -6.59 -5.78
CA ASN A 133 -2.76 -6.93 -6.98
C ASN A 133 -3.00 -6.05 -8.22
N TYR A 134 -3.98 -5.15 -8.18
CA TYR A 134 -4.26 -4.15 -9.21
C TYR A 134 -3.18 -3.07 -9.33
N PHE A 135 -2.48 -2.78 -8.22
CA PHE A 135 -1.47 -1.74 -8.14
C PHE A 135 -0.18 -2.32 -7.59
N PRO A 136 0.70 -2.90 -8.44
CA PRO A 136 1.97 -3.42 -7.96
C PRO A 136 2.80 -2.29 -7.32
N PRO A 137 3.34 -2.50 -6.12
CA PRO A 137 4.07 -1.46 -5.37
C PRO A 137 5.35 -0.99 -6.07
N ASN A 138 5.94 -1.84 -6.90
CA ASN A 138 7.20 -1.59 -7.60
C ASN A 138 7.13 -2.10 -9.04
N LYS A 139 6.65 -1.31 -9.97
CA LYS A 139 7.03 -1.50 -11.37
C LYS A 139 8.18 -0.56 -11.68
N SER A 140 9.40 -1.11 -11.62
CA SER A 140 10.65 -0.38 -11.86
C SER A 140 10.80 0.18 -13.26
N ASP A 141 10.02 -0.27 -14.23
CA ASP A 141 10.30 -0.01 -15.63
C ASP A 141 9.57 1.21 -16.23
N LYS A 142 8.62 1.83 -15.52
CA LYS A 142 7.87 2.99 -16.06
C LYS A 142 7.46 4.06 -15.02
N GLY A 143 7.97 4.02 -13.79
CA GLY A 143 7.57 5.00 -12.77
C GLY A 143 6.10 4.87 -12.28
N ASP A 144 5.40 3.82 -12.67
CA ASP A 144 3.98 3.61 -12.39
C ASP A 144 3.72 2.94 -11.02
N GLY A 145 4.74 2.85 -10.15
CA GLY A 145 4.59 2.28 -8.81
C GLY A 145 3.69 3.13 -7.93
N LEU A 146 2.93 2.49 -7.06
CA LEU A 146 1.98 3.13 -6.17
C LEU A 146 2.63 4.22 -5.30
N LEU A 147 3.87 4.00 -4.85
CA LEU A 147 4.64 4.98 -4.07
C LEU A 147 5.01 6.22 -4.91
N VAL A 148 5.38 6.02 -6.17
CA VAL A 148 5.69 7.14 -7.08
C VAL A 148 4.44 7.96 -7.34
N GLN A 149 3.31 7.30 -7.60
CA GLN A 149 2.03 8.00 -7.79
C GLN A 149 1.61 8.79 -6.54
N ALA A 150 1.81 8.22 -5.35
CA ALA A 150 1.54 8.92 -4.09
C ALA A 150 2.45 10.16 -3.91
N CYS A 151 3.73 10.03 -4.23
CA CYS A 151 4.67 11.16 -4.20
C CYS A 151 4.29 12.25 -5.22
N ASP A 152 3.94 11.86 -6.44
CA ASP A 152 3.50 12.81 -7.47
C ASP A 152 2.22 13.53 -7.06
N LEU A 153 1.30 12.84 -6.41
CA LEU A 153 0.07 13.44 -5.89
C LEU A 153 0.38 14.46 -4.80
N LEU A 154 1.27 14.14 -3.87
CA LEU A 154 1.72 15.06 -2.82
C LEU A 154 2.39 16.30 -3.42
N ILE A 155 3.30 16.14 -4.37
CA ILE A 155 3.96 17.25 -5.07
C ILE A 155 2.91 18.18 -5.69
N LYS A 156 1.97 17.63 -6.45
CA LYS A 156 0.88 18.41 -7.07
C LYS A 156 0.04 19.17 -6.04
N THR A 157 -0.23 18.53 -4.89
CA THR A 157 -0.99 19.17 -3.81
C THR A 157 -0.22 20.35 -3.22
N PHE A 158 1.07 20.18 -2.96
CA PHE A 158 1.93 21.27 -2.44
C PHE A 158 2.12 22.40 -3.45
N ASP A 159 2.28 22.08 -4.73
CA ASP A 159 2.36 23.09 -5.80
C ASP A 159 1.03 23.88 -5.92
N GLY A 160 -0.10 23.19 -5.78
CA GLY A 160 -1.42 23.84 -5.72
C GLY A 160 -1.51 24.83 -4.56
N LEU A 161 -1.17 24.40 -3.35
CA LEU A 161 -1.16 25.26 -2.15
C LEU A 161 -0.21 26.45 -2.32
N LYS A 162 0.98 26.23 -2.84
CA LYS A 162 1.94 27.32 -3.11
C LYS A 162 1.35 28.37 -4.04
N ASN A 163 0.73 27.95 -5.15
CA ASN A 163 0.11 28.84 -6.10
C ASN A 163 -1.05 29.64 -5.45
N GLU A 164 -1.85 29.02 -4.60
CA GLU A 164 -2.91 29.70 -3.87
C GLU A 164 -2.34 30.77 -2.93
N PHE A 165 -1.30 30.46 -2.16
CA PHE A 165 -0.62 31.45 -1.31
C PHE A 165 -0.01 32.60 -2.11
N GLU A 166 0.65 32.31 -3.23
CA GLU A 166 1.20 33.34 -4.10
C GLU A 166 0.12 34.27 -4.69
N ASN A 167 -1.07 33.73 -4.98
CA ASN A 167 -2.21 34.52 -5.46
C ASN A 167 -2.81 35.42 -4.35
N ILE A 168 -2.85 34.94 -3.12
CA ILE A 168 -3.33 35.73 -1.97
C ILE A 168 -2.36 36.88 -1.63
N LEU A 169 -1.06 36.65 -1.81
CA LEU A 169 -0.01 37.63 -1.49
C LEU A 169 0.23 38.67 -2.62
N LYS A 170 -0.38 38.48 -3.78
CA LYS A 170 -0.34 39.53 -4.83
C LYS A 170 -1.27 40.66 -4.42
N PRO A 171 -0.77 41.90 -4.34
CA PRO A 171 -1.54 43.09 -4.01
C PRO A 171 -2.63 43.40 -5.06
#